data_59798f70e6e97f3679fdfd770a1bb6d5
#
_entry.id   59798f70e6e97f3679fdfd770a1bb6d5
#
_cell.length_a   1.000
_cell.length_b   1.000
_cell.length_c   1.000
_cell.angle_alpha   90.00
_cell.angle_beta   90.00
_cell.angle_gamma   90.00
#
_symmetry.space_group_name_H-M   'P 1'
#
loop_
_entity.id
_entity.type
_entity.pdbx_description
1 polymer ?
#
loop_
_entity_poly.entity_id
_entity_poly.type
_entity_poly.pdbx_seq_one_letter_code
_entity_poly.pdbx_strand_id
1 'polypeptide(L)'
;MVYTVTFNPSLDYIVNVSDFKLGQVNRTEKEVMFPGGKGINVSIVLKNLGMESTILGFTAGFTGEEIQRRVKEMGCVEKLIPIANGYSRINLKLRSNEESEINGMGPVIGKEDIDKLYQMLDTLKAGDVLVLAGSIPNTLPEDIYE
;
A
#
# COMPACT_ATOMS: atom_id res chain seq x y z
N MET A 1 5.23 -9.78 18.71
CA MET A 1 4.87 -9.84 17.28
C MET A 1 5.06 -8.45 16.67
N VAL A 2 5.37 -8.34 15.37
CA VAL A 2 5.43 -7.04 14.67
C VAL A 2 4.19 -6.86 13.80
N TYR A 3 3.58 -5.69 13.90
CA TYR A 3 2.46 -5.27 13.06
C TYR A 3 2.85 -4.02 12.28
N THR A 4 2.49 -3.95 11.02
CA THR A 4 2.69 -2.75 10.19
C THR A 4 1.34 -2.25 9.70
N VAL A 5 1.09 -0.95 9.78
CA VAL A 5 -0.14 -0.35 9.28
C VAL A 5 0.15 0.44 8.03
N THR A 6 -0.65 0.20 6.98
CA THR A 6 -0.64 0.96 5.74
C THR A 6 -2.06 1.43 5.43
N PHE A 7 -2.36 2.72 5.66
CA PHE A 7 -3.71 3.26 5.41
C PHE A 7 -4.07 3.30 3.93
N ASN A 8 -3.09 3.51 3.06
CA ASN A 8 -3.34 3.69 1.64
C ASN A 8 -2.35 2.88 0.77
N PRO A 9 -2.47 1.54 0.77
CA PRO A 9 -1.65 0.69 -0.08
C PRO A 9 -1.92 0.96 -1.56
N SER A 10 -0.97 0.57 -2.41
CA SER A 10 -1.01 0.82 -3.84
C SER A 10 -0.57 -0.38 -4.67
N LEU A 11 -0.96 -0.40 -5.92
CA LEU A 11 -0.20 -1.05 -6.97
C LEU A 11 0.73 0.00 -7.60
N ASP A 12 2.03 -0.22 -7.49
CA ASP A 12 3.03 0.64 -8.11
C ASP A 12 3.34 0.10 -9.50
N TYR A 13 2.92 0.84 -10.53
CA TYR A 13 3.18 0.54 -11.92
C TYR A 13 4.39 1.32 -12.39
N ILE A 14 5.51 0.64 -12.58
CA ILE A 14 6.80 1.21 -12.96
C ILE A 14 7.01 0.99 -14.44
N VAL A 15 7.16 2.06 -15.20
CA VAL A 15 7.33 2.03 -16.66
C VAL A 15 8.62 2.72 -17.07
N ASN A 16 9.33 2.11 -18.00
CA ASN A 16 10.48 2.71 -18.66
C ASN A 16 10.05 3.17 -20.06
N VAL A 17 10.25 4.45 -20.35
CA VAL A 17 9.95 5.06 -21.64
C VAL A 17 11.15 5.89 -22.09
N SER A 18 11.80 5.51 -23.19
CA SER A 18 12.87 6.30 -23.75
C SER A 18 12.33 7.61 -24.31
N ASP A 19 12.96 8.72 -23.92
CA ASP A 19 12.66 10.06 -24.45
C ASP A 19 11.15 10.40 -24.38
N PHE A 20 10.58 10.31 -23.17
CA PHE A 20 9.18 10.63 -22.92
C PHE A 20 8.83 12.04 -23.39
N LYS A 21 7.75 12.19 -24.15
CA LYS A 21 7.28 13.46 -24.69
C LYS A 21 5.83 13.73 -24.33
N LEU A 22 5.61 14.91 -23.76
CA LEU A 22 4.26 15.41 -23.49
C LEU A 22 3.46 15.57 -24.79
N GLY A 23 2.16 15.30 -24.74
CA GLY A 23 1.26 15.46 -25.86
C GLY A 23 1.44 14.44 -27.00
N GLN A 24 2.22 13.40 -26.79
CA GLN A 24 2.46 12.34 -27.78
C GLN A 24 2.11 10.96 -27.20
N VAL A 25 1.94 10.01 -28.09
CA VAL A 25 1.85 8.59 -27.70
C VAL A 25 3.25 8.09 -27.38
N ASN A 26 3.46 7.71 -26.13
CA ASN A 26 4.69 7.09 -25.65
C ASN A 26 4.43 5.60 -25.44
N ARG A 27 5.44 4.76 -25.69
CA ARG A 27 5.34 3.30 -25.48
C ARG A 27 6.39 2.85 -24.50
N THR A 28 5.99 1.94 -23.62
CA THR A 28 6.89 1.36 -22.64
C THR A 28 7.86 0.38 -23.31
N GLU A 29 9.11 0.41 -22.89
CA GLU A 29 10.12 -0.59 -23.25
C GLU A 29 10.17 -1.72 -22.20
N LYS A 30 9.91 -1.35 -20.94
CA LYS A 30 9.84 -2.26 -19.82
C LYS A 30 8.79 -1.78 -18.85
N GLU A 31 8.06 -2.73 -18.29
CA GLU A 31 7.07 -2.44 -17.27
C GLU A 31 7.06 -3.53 -16.20
N VAL A 32 6.84 -3.13 -14.97
CA VAL A 32 6.68 -4.03 -13.82
C VAL A 32 5.66 -3.46 -12.86
N MET A 33 5.03 -4.33 -12.08
CA MET A 33 4.03 -3.96 -11.10
C MET A 33 4.34 -4.62 -9.76
N PHE A 34 4.37 -3.82 -8.69
CA PHE A 34 4.60 -4.27 -7.33
C PHE A 34 3.51 -3.80 -6.37
N PRO A 35 3.20 -4.55 -5.30
CA PRO A 35 2.43 -4.01 -4.21
C PRO A 35 3.26 -2.93 -3.50
N GLY A 36 2.64 -1.80 -3.19
CA GLY A 36 3.28 -0.65 -2.56
C GLY A 36 2.55 -0.19 -1.31
N GLY A 37 3.19 0.74 -0.64
CA GLY A 37 2.81 1.27 0.66
C GLY A 37 3.93 1.05 1.69
N LYS A 38 4.24 2.08 2.47
CA LYS A 38 5.43 2.04 3.35
C LYS A 38 5.35 0.92 4.38
N GLY A 39 4.18 0.67 4.99
CA GLY A 39 4.03 -0.45 5.92
C GLY A 39 4.17 -1.82 5.24
N ILE A 40 3.66 -1.98 4.01
CA ILE A 40 3.88 -3.20 3.22
C ILE A 40 5.37 -3.39 2.95
N ASN A 41 6.06 -2.34 2.51
CA ASN A 41 7.50 -2.40 2.25
C ASN A 41 8.31 -2.78 3.50
N VAL A 42 7.95 -2.25 4.67
CA VAL A 42 8.56 -2.65 5.95
C VAL A 42 8.36 -4.14 6.20
N SER A 43 7.16 -4.66 6.01
CA SER A 43 6.87 -6.09 6.20
C SER A 43 7.64 -6.99 5.23
N ILE A 44 7.79 -6.57 3.97
CA ILE A 44 8.59 -7.30 2.97
C ILE A 44 10.07 -7.33 3.39
N VAL A 45 10.61 -6.20 3.86
CA VAL A 45 11.99 -6.13 4.35
C VAL A 45 12.18 -7.01 5.58
N LEU A 46 11.27 -6.96 6.56
CA LEU A 46 11.31 -7.82 7.75
C LEU A 46 11.28 -9.29 7.35
N LYS A 47 10.42 -9.67 6.42
CA LYS A 47 10.36 -11.05 5.91
C LYS A 47 11.68 -11.50 5.29
N ASN A 48 12.31 -10.64 4.49
CA ASN A 48 13.62 -10.93 3.88
C ASN A 48 14.74 -11.05 4.93
N LEU A 49 14.57 -10.40 6.08
CA LEU A 49 15.48 -10.53 7.24
C LEU A 49 15.14 -11.72 8.17
N GLY A 50 14.18 -12.56 7.78
CA GLY A 50 13.77 -13.72 8.57
C GLY A 50 12.81 -13.40 9.73
N MET A 51 12.24 -12.20 9.76
CA MET A 51 11.28 -11.77 10.77
C MET A 51 9.87 -11.78 10.23
N GLU A 52 8.94 -12.33 10.99
CA GLU A 52 7.52 -12.30 10.63
C GLU A 52 6.85 -11.01 11.13
N SER A 53 5.97 -10.48 10.31
CA SER A 53 5.10 -9.37 10.67
C SER A 53 3.72 -9.55 10.05
N THR A 54 2.71 -8.89 10.62
CA THR A 54 1.35 -8.86 10.09
C THR A 54 1.05 -7.48 9.53
N ILE A 55 0.67 -7.44 8.27
CA ILE A 55 0.27 -6.20 7.59
C ILE A 55 -1.20 -5.93 7.89
N LEU A 56 -1.48 -4.75 8.44
CA LEU A 56 -2.81 -4.20 8.66
C LEU A 56 -3.02 -3.01 7.74
N GLY A 57 -4.28 -2.67 7.46
CA GLY A 57 -4.65 -1.53 6.64
C GLY A 57 -5.89 -1.80 5.82
N PHE A 58 -6.05 -1.09 4.72
CA PHE A 58 -7.28 -1.10 3.94
C PHE A 58 -7.00 -1.41 2.48
N THR A 59 -7.91 -2.17 1.86
CA THR A 59 -7.88 -2.45 0.41
C THR A 59 -9.27 -2.29 -0.17
N ALA A 60 -9.36 -2.00 -1.47
CA ALA A 60 -10.63 -1.89 -2.17
C ALA A 60 -10.52 -2.39 -3.61
N GLY A 61 -11.60 -2.97 -4.10
CA GLY A 61 -11.78 -3.37 -5.49
C GLY A 61 -10.71 -4.33 -6.01
N PHE A 62 -10.66 -4.48 -7.32
CA PHE A 62 -9.76 -5.45 -7.99
C PHE A 62 -8.27 -5.17 -7.72
N THR A 63 -7.89 -3.90 -7.58
CA THR A 63 -6.51 -3.53 -7.24
C THR A 63 -6.14 -3.93 -5.82
N GLY A 64 -7.10 -3.84 -4.90
CA GLY A 64 -6.93 -4.30 -3.52
C GLY A 64 -6.75 -5.81 -3.44
N GLU A 65 -7.54 -6.57 -4.20
CA GLU A 65 -7.40 -8.03 -4.30
C GLU A 65 -6.03 -8.42 -4.87
N GLU A 66 -5.56 -7.70 -5.88
CA GLU A 66 -4.25 -7.94 -6.49
C GLU A 66 -3.10 -7.60 -5.51
N ILE A 67 -3.22 -6.52 -4.72
CA ILE A 67 -2.26 -6.20 -3.66
C ILE A 67 -2.17 -7.36 -2.66
N GLN A 68 -3.31 -7.86 -2.17
CA GLN A 68 -3.37 -8.97 -1.22
C GLN A 68 -2.74 -10.25 -1.81
N ARG A 69 -3.07 -10.56 -3.05
CA ARG A 69 -2.51 -11.73 -3.76
C ARG A 69 -0.98 -11.68 -3.81
N ARG A 70 -0.42 -10.54 -4.24
CA ARG A 70 1.04 -10.36 -4.37
C ARG A 70 1.76 -10.37 -3.03
N VAL A 71 1.18 -9.74 -2.02
CA VAL A 71 1.73 -9.73 -0.66
C VAL A 71 1.80 -11.15 -0.09
N LYS A 72 0.76 -11.96 -0.32
CA LYS A 72 0.76 -13.39 0.07
C LYS A 72 1.80 -14.21 -0.69
N GLU A 73 1.95 -13.98 -2.00
CA GLU A 73 2.99 -14.65 -2.81
C GLU A 73 4.42 -14.33 -2.34
N MET A 74 4.63 -13.12 -1.78
CA MET A 74 5.89 -12.74 -1.15
C MET A 74 6.08 -13.39 0.23
N GLY A 75 5.12 -14.19 0.70
CA GLY A 75 5.18 -14.89 1.99
C GLY A 75 4.91 -13.99 3.19
N CYS A 76 4.31 -12.82 3.00
CA CYS A 76 3.89 -11.95 4.09
C CYS A 76 2.50 -12.34 4.61
N VAL A 77 2.30 -12.16 5.92
CA VAL A 77 0.99 -12.30 6.55
C VAL A 77 0.25 -10.96 6.46
N GLU A 78 -0.98 -10.99 5.99
CA GLU A 78 -1.83 -9.80 5.89
C GLU A 78 -3.20 -10.02 6.55
N LYS A 79 -3.73 -8.96 7.12
CA LYS A 79 -5.09 -8.82 7.63
C LYS A 79 -5.63 -7.46 7.18
N LEU A 80 -5.71 -7.27 5.87
CA LEU A 80 -6.19 -6.04 5.26
C LEU A 80 -7.72 -6.01 5.28
N ILE A 81 -8.27 -4.86 5.65
CA ILE A 81 -9.71 -4.62 5.76
C ILE A 81 -10.24 -4.22 4.39
N PRO A 82 -11.20 -4.98 3.81
CA PRO A 82 -11.79 -4.60 2.53
C PRO A 82 -12.77 -3.44 2.70
N ILE A 83 -12.60 -2.40 1.89
CA ILE A 83 -13.54 -1.28 1.75
C ILE A 83 -14.52 -1.58 0.63
N ALA A 84 -15.81 -1.34 0.87
CA ALA A 84 -16.89 -1.74 -0.03
C ALA A 84 -16.88 -1.00 -1.37
N ASN A 85 -16.42 0.26 -1.42
CA ASN A 85 -16.50 1.12 -2.59
C ASN A 85 -15.12 1.61 -3.05
N GLY A 86 -14.98 1.81 -4.34
CA GLY A 86 -13.75 2.31 -4.92
C GLY A 86 -12.73 1.20 -5.21
N TYR A 87 -11.49 1.59 -5.30
CA TYR A 87 -10.36 0.69 -5.54
C TYR A 87 -9.09 1.24 -4.88
N SER A 88 -8.20 0.36 -4.47
CA SER A 88 -6.87 0.73 -4.00
C SER A 88 -6.10 1.46 -5.11
N ARG A 89 -5.36 2.47 -4.72
CA ARG A 89 -4.69 3.36 -5.68
C ARG A 89 -3.66 2.64 -6.55
N ILE A 90 -3.50 3.14 -7.76
CA ILE A 90 -2.40 2.81 -8.66
C ILE A 90 -1.46 4.02 -8.67
N ASN A 91 -0.18 3.79 -8.42
CA ASN A 91 0.85 4.80 -8.58
C ASN A 91 1.63 4.49 -9.85
N LEU A 92 1.76 5.49 -10.72
CA LEU A 92 2.60 5.41 -11.91
C LEU A 92 3.98 5.96 -11.58
N LYS A 93 5.02 5.18 -11.82
CA LYS A 93 6.42 5.60 -11.73
C LYS A 93 7.03 5.57 -13.12
N LEU A 94 7.14 6.74 -13.71
CA LEU A 94 7.72 6.92 -15.03
C LEU A 94 9.22 7.11 -14.94
N ARG A 95 9.97 6.20 -15.54
CA ARG A 95 11.42 6.28 -15.71
C ARG A 95 11.75 6.62 -17.16
N SER A 96 12.29 7.80 -17.35
CA SER A 96 12.74 8.31 -18.65
C SER A 96 14.04 9.08 -18.46
N ASN A 97 14.24 10.19 -19.16
CA ASN A 97 15.35 11.11 -18.91
C ASN A 97 15.32 11.67 -17.46
N GLU A 98 14.10 11.82 -16.93
CA GLU A 98 13.83 12.15 -15.53
C GLU A 98 12.82 11.17 -14.97
N GLU A 99 12.88 10.93 -13.66
CA GLU A 99 11.86 10.14 -12.97
C GLU A 99 10.70 11.03 -12.56
N SER A 100 9.48 10.58 -12.87
CA SER A 100 8.25 11.26 -12.46
C SER A 100 7.28 10.26 -11.82
N GLU A 101 6.54 10.71 -10.81
CA GLU A 101 5.54 9.89 -10.15
C GLU A 101 4.17 10.55 -10.23
N ILE A 102 3.15 9.75 -10.53
CA ILE A 102 1.75 10.15 -10.43
C ILE A 102 1.09 9.20 -9.43
N ASN A 103 0.72 9.73 -8.28
CA ASN A 103 0.17 8.95 -7.19
C ASN A 103 -1.36 9.04 -7.17
N GLY A 104 -2.03 7.90 -7.23
CA GLY A 104 -3.47 7.81 -7.11
C GLY A 104 -3.96 8.18 -5.71
N MET A 105 -5.23 8.55 -5.59
CA MET A 105 -5.86 8.96 -4.32
C MET A 105 -6.18 7.78 -3.41
N GLY A 106 -6.68 6.69 -3.99
CA GLY A 106 -7.20 5.55 -3.25
C GLY A 106 -8.67 5.72 -2.83
N PRO A 107 -9.22 4.72 -2.11
CA PRO A 107 -10.60 4.71 -1.67
C PRO A 107 -10.81 5.65 -0.47
N VAL A 108 -12.07 6.04 -0.26
CA VAL A 108 -12.47 6.74 0.96
C VAL A 108 -12.62 5.72 2.09
N ILE A 109 -11.92 5.94 3.19
CA ILE A 109 -11.99 5.10 4.39
C ILE A 109 -13.07 5.67 5.30
N GLY A 110 -14.11 4.89 5.56
CA GLY A 110 -15.22 5.27 6.43
C GLY A 110 -14.90 5.03 7.90
N LYS A 111 -15.72 5.63 8.78
CA LYS A 111 -15.58 5.44 10.23
C LYS A 111 -15.68 3.96 10.63
N GLU A 112 -16.60 3.23 10.04
CA GLU A 112 -16.79 1.79 10.34
C GLU A 112 -15.54 0.97 10.00
N ASP A 113 -14.79 1.35 8.96
CA ASP A 113 -13.56 0.67 8.58
C ASP A 113 -12.42 1.00 9.56
N ILE A 114 -12.34 2.23 10.01
CA ILE A 114 -11.42 2.66 11.08
C ILE A 114 -11.74 1.94 12.39
N ASP A 115 -13.01 1.82 12.76
CA ASP A 115 -13.44 1.09 13.97
C ASP A 115 -12.99 -0.39 13.91
N LYS A 116 -13.05 -1.03 12.74
CA LYS A 116 -12.52 -2.39 12.55
C LYS A 116 -11.00 -2.46 12.78
N LEU A 117 -10.25 -1.45 12.28
CA LEU A 117 -8.81 -1.38 12.52
C LEU A 117 -8.51 -1.24 14.02
N TYR A 118 -9.20 -0.36 14.73
CA TYR A 118 -9.04 -0.22 16.18
C TYR A 118 -9.33 -1.52 16.93
N GLN A 119 -10.41 -2.22 16.58
CA GLN A 119 -10.69 -3.55 17.16
C GLN A 119 -9.55 -4.54 16.96
N MET A 120 -8.87 -4.50 15.80
CA MET A 120 -7.70 -5.34 15.57
C MET A 120 -6.51 -4.89 16.43
N LEU A 121 -6.29 -3.58 16.57
CA LEU A 121 -5.23 -3.01 17.39
C LEU A 121 -5.43 -3.30 18.88
N ASP A 122 -6.67 -3.34 19.37
CA ASP A 122 -7.01 -3.69 20.75
C ASP A 122 -6.61 -5.13 21.13
N THR A 123 -6.35 -5.98 20.14
CA THR A 123 -5.86 -7.34 20.38
C THR A 123 -4.35 -7.43 20.62
N LEU A 124 -3.61 -6.34 20.43
CA LEU A 124 -2.17 -6.29 20.61
C LEU A 124 -1.83 -6.44 22.11
N LYS A 125 -0.68 -7.06 22.37
CA LYS A 125 -0.24 -7.38 23.72
C LYS A 125 1.05 -6.62 24.06
N ALA A 126 1.33 -6.50 25.34
CA ALA A 126 2.60 -5.96 25.81
C ALA A 126 3.78 -6.74 25.19
N GLY A 127 4.73 -6.03 24.60
CA GLY A 127 5.85 -6.59 23.83
C GLY A 127 5.62 -6.72 22.33
N ASP A 128 4.40 -6.47 21.83
CA ASP A 128 4.18 -6.31 20.41
C ASP A 128 4.70 -4.94 19.93
N VAL A 129 5.11 -4.88 18.67
CA VAL A 129 5.61 -3.67 18.03
C VAL A 129 4.63 -3.27 16.94
N LEU A 130 4.14 -2.04 17.00
CA LEU A 130 3.28 -1.44 15.99
C LEU A 130 4.08 -0.41 15.18
N VAL A 131 4.15 -0.60 13.87
CA VAL A 131 4.79 0.31 12.93
C VAL A 131 3.72 1.04 12.13
N LEU A 132 3.55 2.32 12.40
CA LEU A 132 2.67 3.21 11.64
C LEU A 132 3.47 3.88 10.54
N ALA A 133 3.19 3.57 9.28
CA ALA A 133 4.00 4.04 8.18
C ALA A 133 3.18 4.33 6.91
N GLY A 134 3.55 5.41 6.25
CA GLY A 134 2.97 5.82 4.96
C GLY A 134 2.13 7.08 5.04
N SER A 135 1.60 7.46 3.89
CA SER A 135 0.72 8.62 3.78
C SER A 135 -0.65 8.33 4.39
N ILE A 136 -1.17 9.32 5.09
CA ILE A 136 -2.56 9.35 5.56
C ILE A 136 -3.42 9.83 4.39
N PRO A 137 -4.51 9.11 4.03
CA PRO A 137 -5.46 9.60 3.03
C PRO A 137 -6.07 10.94 3.46
N ASN A 138 -6.33 11.83 2.49
CA ASN A 138 -6.92 13.15 2.75
C ASN A 138 -8.30 13.12 3.43
N THR A 139 -8.92 11.95 3.47
CA THR A 139 -10.22 11.72 4.12
C THR A 139 -10.13 11.40 5.60
N LEU A 140 -8.90 11.25 6.13
CA LEU A 140 -8.64 10.95 7.54
C LEU A 140 -7.97 12.15 8.23
N PRO A 141 -8.15 12.29 9.54
CA PRO A 141 -7.43 13.29 10.32
C PRO A 141 -5.92 13.12 10.21
N GLU A 142 -5.18 14.24 10.19
CA GLU A 142 -3.71 14.21 10.08
C GLU A 142 -3.03 13.57 11.28
N ASP A 143 -3.70 13.60 12.44
CA ASP A 143 -3.26 13.07 13.73
C ASP A 143 -3.66 11.61 13.98
N ILE A 144 -4.18 10.89 12.96
CA ILE A 144 -4.66 9.51 13.13
C ILE A 144 -3.58 8.51 13.57
N TYR A 145 -2.31 8.91 13.48
CA TYR A 145 -1.18 8.11 13.97
C TYR A 145 -0.77 8.43 15.43
N GLU A 146 -1.42 9.41 16.06
CA GLU A 146 -1.21 9.79 17.46
C GLU A 146 -2.14 9.03 18.41
#